data_85a7d9619f646d6de9f81ce2b0ca7b0e
#
_entry.id   85a7d9619f646d6de9f81ce2b0ca7b0e
#
_cell.length_a   1.000
_cell.length_b   1.000
_cell.length_c   1.000
_cell.angle_alpha   90.00
_cell.angle_beta   90.00
_cell.angle_gamma   90.00
#
_symmetry.space_group_name_H-M   'P 1'
#
loop_
_entity.id
_entity.type
_entity.pdbx_description
1 polymer ?
#
loop_
_entity_poly.entity_id
_entity_poly.type
_entity_poly.pdbx_seq_one_letter_code
_entity_poly.pdbx_strand_id
1 'polypeptide(L)'
;LRIKLSMVRIAFLAGAAVWLAGCSTTTPDKTANWSPNRLYAEAKDEMNSGAYDKATLLLEKLEGRAAGTPLAQQAQLDKAYAHYRAAEPAQALSTIERFMKLHPASPAIDYALYLKGVVNFNDDLGMLSFLTRQDLSERDQKAAKESFAAFKELTTRFPESKYTPDARMRMTYIVNSLAQYEVHVARYYYQRGAYLAAVNRAQSAITDYRDVPALEEALYIMVMAYQKLGMEQLHEDSRRVMMANYPNSKFLTRGFRRDDEPWWKVW
;
A
#
# COMPACT_ATOMS: atom_id res chain seq x y z
N LEU A 1 56.40 -44.57 -2.19
CA LEU A 1 55.21 -43.89 -2.74
C LEU A 1 53.93 -44.09 -1.91
N ARG A 2 53.75 -45.28 -1.26
CA ARG A 2 52.51 -45.61 -0.48
C ARG A 2 52.37 -44.82 0.83
N ILE A 3 53.45 -44.39 1.47
CA ILE A 3 53.43 -43.65 2.77
C ILE A 3 52.97 -42.23 2.58
N LYS A 4 53.31 -41.54 1.47
CA LYS A 4 52.86 -40.17 1.16
C LYS A 4 51.36 -40.09 0.89
N LEU A 5 50.77 -41.16 0.31
CA LEU A 5 49.33 -41.17 0.00
C LEU A 5 48.44 -41.35 1.22
N SER A 6 48.94 -42.01 2.29
CA SER A 6 48.22 -42.20 3.54
C SER A 6 48.19 -40.94 4.38
N MET A 7 49.28 -40.15 4.41
CA MET A 7 49.33 -38.86 5.11
C MET A 7 48.41 -37.80 4.47
N VAL A 8 48.30 -37.76 3.15
CA VAL A 8 47.37 -36.85 2.44
C VAL A 8 45.89 -37.19 2.72
N ARG A 9 45.57 -38.51 2.81
CA ARG A 9 44.20 -38.94 3.17
C ARG A 9 43.83 -38.61 4.61
N ILE A 10 44.76 -38.73 5.55
CA ILE A 10 44.54 -38.38 6.95
C ILE A 10 44.39 -36.87 7.13
N ALA A 11 45.19 -36.06 6.40
CA ALA A 11 45.06 -34.62 6.40
C ALA A 11 43.73 -34.14 5.81
N PHE A 12 43.23 -34.82 4.75
CA PHE A 12 41.91 -34.50 4.17
C PHE A 12 40.73 -34.87 5.05
N LEU A 13 40.83 -36.01 5.78
CA LEU A 13 39.80 -36.43 6.73
C LEU A 13 39.80 -35.56 8.01
N ALA A 14 40.95 -35.09 8.48
CA ALA A 14 41.05 -34.16 9.60
C ALA A 14 40.52 -32.77 9.18
N GLY A 15 40.79 -32.30 7.98
CA GLY A 15 40.23 -31.04 7.44
C GLY A 15 38.71 -31.07 7.31
N ALA A 16 38.14 -32.20 6.85
CA ALA A 16 36.68 -32.35 6.74
C ALA A 16 35.97 -32.42 8.08
N ALA A 17 36.60 -32.97 9.14
CA ALA A 17 36.03 -33.02 10.47
C ALA A 17 35.95 -31.64 11.16
N VAL A 18 36.88 -30.72 10.87
CA VAL A 18 36.87 -29.35 11.38
C VAL A 18 35.74 -28.51 10.80
N TRP A 19 35.33 -28.77 9.55
CA TRP A 19 34.20 -28.08 8.90
C TRP A 19 32.82 -28.49 9.42
N LEU A 20 32.70 -29.66 10.04
CA LEU A 20 31.46 -30.17 10.63
C LEU A 20 31.24 -29.71 12.08
N ALA A 21 32.25 -29.18 12.77
CA ALA A 21 32.15 -28.67 14.14
C ALA A 21 31.67 -27.21 14.24
N GLY A 22 31.41 -26.53 13.10
CA GLY A 22 31.09 -25.11 13.03
C GLY A 22 29.62 -24.71 13.25
N CYS A 23 28.72 -25.64 13.56
CA CYS A 23 27.30 -25.34 13.76
C CYS A 23 26.83 -25.77 15.17
N SER A 24 26.97 -24.92 16.14
CA SER A 24 25.99 -24.69 17.23
C SER A 24 26.54 -23.90 18.40
N THR A 25 26.76 -22.61 18.20
CA THR A 25 26.64 -21.67 19.34
C THR A 25 25.21 -21.17 19.38
N THR A 26 24.27 -22.04 19.78
CA THR A 26 22.94 -21.57 20.20
C THR A 26 23.16 -20.85 21.53
N THR A 27 23.19 -19.51 21.48
CA THR A 27 23.07 -18.70 22.68
C THR A 27 21.80 -19.15 23.42
N PRO A 28 21.88 -19.51 24.70
CA PRO A 28 20.73 -20.01 25.46
C PRO A 28 19.62 -18.94 25.38
N ASP A 29 18.41 -19.37 24.99
CA ASP A 29 17.25 -18.48 24.90
C ASP A 29 16.89 -17.94 26.29
N LYS A 30 17.26 -16.70 26.57
CA LYS A 30 16.98 -16.02 27.85
C LYS A 30 15.49 -15.99 28.18
N THR A 31 14.62 -16.15 27.18
CA THR A 31 13.18 -16.15 27.37
C THR A 31 12.59 -17.55 27.62
N ALA A 32 13.41 -18.62 27.66
CA ALA A 32 12.93 -20.00 27.71
C ALA A 32 11.91 -20.25 28.85
N ASN A 33 12.11 -19.63 29.99
CA ASN A 33 11.26 -19.77 31.17
C ASN A 33 10.25 -18.63 31.36
N TRP A 34 10.06 -17.75 30.37
CA TRP A 34 9.10 -16.66 30.50
C TRP A 34 7.67 -17.16 30.25
N SER A 35 6.75 -16.68 31.10
CA SER A 35 5.33 -16.91 30.88
C SER A 35 4.85 -16.17 29.62
N PRO A 36 3.75 -16.61 28.99
CA PRO A 36 3.14 -15.87 27.85
C PRO A 36 2.86 -14.41 28.16
N ASN A 37 2.35 -14.10 29.35
CA ASN A 37 2.07 -12.71 29.75
C ASN A 37 3.35 -11.87 29.87
N ARG A 38 4.45 -12.46 30.34
CA ARG A 38 5.75 -11.76 30.41
C ARG A 38 6.30 -11.49 29.01
N LEU A 39 6.20 -12.48 28.10
CA LEU A 39 6.60 -12.28 26.70
C LEU A 39 5.83 -11.15 26.05
N TYR A 40 4.52 -11.09 26.32
CA TYR A 40 3.66 -10.04 25.78
C TYR A 40 4.02 -8.65 26.32
N ALA A 41 4.21 -8.53 27.63
CA ALA A 41 4.61 -7.27 28.26
C ALA A 41 5.93 -6.75 27.67
N GLU A 42 6.94 -7.59 27.63
CA GLU A 42 8.24 -7.22 27.05
C GLU A 42 8.12 -6.83 25.57
N ALA A 43 7.33 -7.59 24.79
CA ALA A 43 7.10 -7.26 23.39
C ALA A 43 6.43 -5.87 23.23
N LYS A 44 5.49 -5.51 24.09
CA LYS A 44 4.87 -4.19 24.11
C LYS A 44 5.87 -3.09 24.47
N ASP A 45 6.76 -3.34 25.41
CA ASP A 45 7.82 -2.40 25.80
C ASP A 45 8.81 -2.18 24.64
N GLU A 46 9.21 -3.26 23.96
CA GLU A 46 10.06 -3.14 22.76
C GLU A 46 9.34 -2.41 21.60
N MET A 47 8.03 -2.62 21.41
CA MET A 47 7.24 -1.85 20.44
C MET A 47 7.20 -0.37 20.79
N ASN A 48 7.01 -0.04 22.07
CA ASN A 48 6.93 1.34 22.53
C ASN A 48 8.28 2.07 22.39
N SER A 49 9.38 1.34 22.53
CA SER A 49 10.73 1.86 22.30
C SER A 49 11.13 1.96 20.82
N GLY A 50 10.28 1.44 19.91
CA GLY A 50 10.57 1.40 18.48
C GLY A 50 11.46 0.21 18.04
N ALA A 51 11.78 -0.71 18.95
CA ALA A 51 12.60 -1.90 18.65
C ALA A 51 11.73 -3.04 18.06
N TYR A 52 11.13 -2.77 16.90
CA TYR A 52 10.13 -3.66 16.27
C TYR A 52 10.67 -5.05 15.94
N ASP A 53 11.93 -5.18 15.52
CA ASP A 53 12.56 -6.47 15.24
C ASP A 53 12.61 -7.38 16.49
N LYS A 54 12.90 -6.81 17.66
CA LYS A 54 12.88 -7.57 18.91
C LYS A 54 11.46 -7.92 19.33
N ALA A 55 10.53 -6.98 19.14
CA ALA A 55 9.12 -7.21 19.44
C ALA A 55 8.56 -8.36 18.60
N THR A 56 8.84 -8.42 17.30
CA THR A 56 8.38 -9.51 16.43
C THR A 56 8.88 -10.86 16.89
N LEU A 57 10.16 -10.97 17.31
CA LEU A 57 10.72 -12.22 17.85
C LEU A 57 10.03 -12.67 19.15
N LEU A 58 9.71 -11.73 20.05
CA LEU A 58 9.00 -12.05 21.29
C LEU A 58 7.55 -12.47 21.03
N LEU A 59 6.86 -11.78 20.11
CA LEU A 59 5.49 -12.09 19.70
C LEU A 59 5.41 -13.46 18.99
N GLU A 60 6.40 -13.82 18.19
CA GLU A 60 6.48 -15.14 17.57
C GLU A 60 6.63 -16.26 18.59
N LYS A 61 7.51 -16.07 19.60
CA LYS A 61 7.63 -17.02 20.72
C LYS A 61 6.34 -17.13 21.53
N LEU A 62 5.68 -16.01 21.77
CA LEU A 62 4.39 -15.96 22.44
C LEU A 62 3.33 -16.72 21.65
N GLU A 63 3.23 -16.48 20.35
CA GLU A 63 2.29 -17.18 19.45
C GLU A 63 2.45 -18.71 19.57
N GLY A 64 3.69 -19.21 19.54
CA GLY A 64 3.97 -20.63 19.71
C GLY A 64 3.63 -21.19 21.09
N ARG A 65 3.89 -20.43 22.17
CA ARG A 65 3.66 -20.90 23.55
C ARG A 65 2.20 -20.78 24.00
N ALA A 66 1.45 -19.84 23.47
CA ALA A 66 0.06 -19.59 23.81
C ALA A 66 -0.90 -20.01 22.68
N ALA A 67 -0.49 -20.95 21.84
CA ALA A 67 -1.28 -21.38 20.69
C ALA A 67 -2.73 -21.69 21.06
N GLY A 68 -3.69 -21.24 20.25
CA GLY A 68 -5.12 -21.43 20.48
C GLY A 68 -5.75 -20.46 21.49
N THR A 69 -5.00 -19.59 22.13
CA THR A 69 -5.54 -18.61 23.09
C THR A 69 -5.83 -17.25 22.43
N PRO A 70 -6.73 -16.43 23.04
CA PRO A 70 -6.92 -15.04 22.60
C PRO A 70 -5.63 -14.21 22.62
N LEU A 71 -4.72 -14.50 23.56
CA LEU A 71 -3.43 -13.81 23.66
C LEU A 71 -2.54 -14.11 22.45
N ALA A 72 -2.57 -15.34 21.91
CA ALA A 72 -1.84 -15.68 20.68
C ALA A 72 -2.44 -14.94 19.47
N GLN A 73 -3.77 -14.79 19.39
CA GLN A 73 -4.43 -14.00 18.34
C GLN A 73 -4.00 -12.53 18.42
N GLN A 74 -3.96 -11.96 19.61
CA GLN A 74 -3.49 -10.58 19.80
C GLN A 74 -2.02 -10.45 19.41
N ALA A 75 -1.18 -11.43 19.76
CA ALA A 75 0.24 -11.43 19.40
C ALA A 75 0.44 -11.46 17.87
N GLN A 76 -0.40 -12.18 17.11
CA GLN A 76 -0.34 -12.17 15.65
C GLN A 76 -0.63 -10.78 15.07
N LEU A 77 -1.63 -10.09 15.58
CA LEU A 77 -1.99 -8.75 15.12
C LEU A 77 -0.93 -7.71 15.52
N ASP A 78 -0.42 -7.79 16.75
CA ASP A 78 0.66 -6.92 17.20
C ASP A 78 1.96 -7.16 16.41
N LYS A 79 2.25 -8.43 16.03
CA LYS A 79 3.36 -8.77 15.14
C LYS A 79 3.18 -8.16 13.76
N ALA A 80 1.98 -8.23 13.18
CA ALA A 80 1.68 -7.58 11.91
C ALA A 80 1.90 -6.06 11.98
N TYR A 81 1.44 -5.44 13.07
CA TYR A 81 1.68 -4.01 13.30
C TYR A 81 3.17 -3.69 13.46
N ALA A 82 3.93 -4.52 14.19
CA ALA A 82 5.37 -4.33 14.36
C ALA A 82 6.12 -4.42 13.02
N HIS A 83 5.78 -5.39 12.15
CA HIS A 83 6.31 -5.46 10.78
C HIS A 83 5.98 -4.20 9.96
N TYR A 84 4.74 -3.71 10.06
CA TYR A 84 4.37 -2.47 9.38
C TYR A 84 5.23 -1.29 9.85
N ARG A 85 5.44 -1.16 11.16
CA ARG A 85 6.24 -0.07 11.75
C ARG A 85 7.74 -0.23 11.47
N ALA A 86 8.23 -1.45 11.24
CA ALA A 86 9.58 -1.76 10.78
C ALA A 86 9.80 -1.50 9.28
N ALA A 87 8.80 -0.96 8.56
CA ALA A 87 8.80 -0.81 7.12
C ALA A 87 8.95 -2.14 6.34
N GLU A 88 8.33 -3.19 6.85
CA GLU A 88 8.28 -4.54 6.28
C GLU A 88 6.86 -4.90 5.81
N PRO A 89 6.31 -4.21 4.79
CA PRO A 89 4.90 -4.37 4.41
C PRO A 89 4.55 -5.79 3.95
N ALA A 90 5.45 -6.51 3.30
CA ALA A 90 5.19 -7.87 2.84
C ALA A 90 4.97 -8.84 4.01
N GLN A 91 5.80 -8.74 5.08
CA GLN A 91 5.67 -9.53 6.30
C GLN A 91 4.40 -9.16 7.06
N ALA A 92 4.08 -7.86 7.14
CA ALA A 92 2.84 -7.39 7.74
C ALA A 92 1.61 -7.97 7.05
N LEU A 93 1.51 -7.84 5.72
CA LEU A 93 0.39 -8.38 4.92
C LEU A 93 0.27 -9.90 5.05
N SER A 94 1.37 -10.63 4.94
CA SER A 94 1.38 -12.09 5.11
C SER A 94 0.86 -12.51 6.49
N THR A 95 1.26 -11.78 7.55
CA THR A 95 0.81 -12.05 8.92
C THR A 95 -0.67 -11.75 9.10
N ILE A 96 -1.17 -10.65 8.53
CA ILE A 96 -2.60 -10.29 8.56
C ILE A 96 -3.44 -11.33 7.82
N GLU A 97 -3.04 -11.72 6.62
CA GLU A 97 -3.77 -12.70 5.81
C GLU A 97 -3.82 -14.07 6.48
N ARG A 98 -2.71 -14.49 7.08
CA ARG A 98 -2.68 -15.71 7.90
C ARG A 98 -3.64 -15.61 9.09
N PHE A 99 -3.66 -14.48 9.81
CA PHE A 99 -4.59 -14.25 10.92
C PHE A 99 -6.05 -14.37 10.46
N MET A 100 -6.42 -13.66 9.40
CA MET A 100 -7.80 -13.67 8.87
C MET A 100 -8.24 -15.07 8.41
N LYS A 101 -7.31 -15.84 7.83
CA LYS A 101 -7.56 -17.21 7.39
C LYS A 101 -7.76 -18.18 8.55
N LEU A 102 -6.97 -18.05 9.62
CA LEU A 102 -7.00 -18.93 10.78
C LEU A 102 -8.13 -18.57 11.75
N HIS A 103 -8.52 -17.30 11.81
CA HIS A 103 -9.47 -16.77 12.78
C HIS A 103 -10.61 -15.96 12.13
N PRO A 104 -11.37 -16.54 11.16
CA PRO A 104 -12.37 -15.79 10.39
C PRO A 104 -13.52 -15.24 11.22
N ALA A 105 -13.78 -15.83 12.39
CA ALA A 105 -14.81 -15.39 13.34
C ALA A 105 -14.25 -14.57 14.52
N SER A 106 -12.98 -14.17 14.48
CA SER A 106 -12.40 -13.35 15.54
C SER A 106 -13.06 -11.97 15.59
N PRO A 107 -13.35 -11.43 16.79
CA PRO A 107 -13.87 -10.06 16.92
C PRO A 107 -12.89 -8.99 16.44
N ALA A 108 -11.62 -9.33 16.22
CA ALA A 108 -10.57 -8.42 15.75
C ALA A 108 -10.39 -8.44 14.21
N ILE A 109 -11.32 -9.05 13.45
CA ILE A 109 -11.28 -9.04 11.98
C ILE A 109 -11.41 -7.61 11.44
N ASP A 110 -12.17 -6.75 12.09
CA ASP A 110 -12.29 -5.34 11.72
C ASP A 110 -10.94 -4.61 11.80
N TYR A 111 -10.17 -4.85 12.88
CA TYR A 111 -8.81 -4.33 13.01
C TYR A 111 -7.84 -4.94 11.99
N ALA A 112 -7.94 -6.23 11.71
CA ALA A 112 -7.10 -6.89 10.70
C ALA A 112 -7.33 -6.29 9.30
N LEU A 113 -8.59 -6.06 8.90
CA LEU A 113 -8.96 -5.39 7.65
C LEU A 113 -8.47 -3.94 7.61
N TYR A 114 -8.62 -3.21 8.71
CA TYR A 114 -8.11 -1.86 8.84
C TYR A 114 -6.60 -1.81 8.65
N LEU A 115 -5.85 -2.66 9.36
CA LEU A 115 -4.40 -2.73 9.26
C LEU A 115 -3.95 -3.15 7.86
N LYS A 116 -4.64 -4.11 7.21
CA LYS A 116 -4.39 -4.47 5.80
C LYS A 116 -4.54 -3.26 4.88
N GLY A 117 -5.59 -2.48 5.08
CA GLY A 117 -5.81 -1.24 4.35
C GLY A 117 -4.68 -0.24 4.57
N VAL A 118 -4.27 -0.02 5.83
CA VAL A 118 -3.20 0.93 6.19
C VAL A 118 -1.84 0.51 5.64
N VAL A 119 -1.49 -0.77 5.70
CA VAL A 119 -0.20 -1.28 5.16
C VAL A 119 -0.09 -1.05 3.66
N ASN A 120 -1.20 -1.20 2.91
CA ASN A 120 -1.26 -0.93 1.47
C ASN A 120 -1.47 0.57 1.17
N PHE A 121 -1.90 1.35 2.15
CA PHE A 121 -2.08 2.79 2.05
C PHE A 121 -0.73 3.47 2.28
N ASN A 122 -0.06 3.86 1.21
CA ASN A 122 1.26 4.48 1.30
C ASN A 122 1.15 5.93 1.78
N ASP A 123 1.17 6.11 3.11
CA ASP A 123 1.08 7.41 3.78
C ASP A 123 2.35 8.29 3.59
N ASP A 124 3.48 7.70 3.20
CA ASP A 124 4.76 8.41 3.07
C ASP A 124 4.75 9.54 2.03
N LEU A 125 3.63 9.68 1.34
CA LEU A 125 3.42 10.70 0.32
C LEU A 125 2.72 11.96 0.86
N GLY A 126 2.03 11.87 2.01
CA GLY A 126 1.26 13.00 2.54
C GLY A 126 2.13 14.15 3.06
N MET A 127 3.23 13.85 3.73
CA MET A 127 4.05 14.88 4.40
C MET A 127 5.28 15.32 3.59
N LEU A 128 5.80 14.46 2.71
CA LEU A 128 6.97 14.76 1.87
C LEU A 128 6.62 14.98 0.39
N SER A 129 5.41 14.67 -0.06
CA SER A 129 4.95 14.95 -1.43
C SER A 129 5.01 16.43 -1.78
N PHE A 130 4.79 17.29 -0.79
CA PHE A 130 5.00 18.73 -0.88
C PHE A 130 6.47 19.09 -1.23
N LEU A 131 7.45 18.35 -0.70
CA LEU A 131 8.88 18.58 -0.95
C LEU A 131 9.37 17.89 -2.22
N THR A 132 8.83 16.72 -2.56
CA THR A 132 9.32 15.91 -3.69
C THR A 132 8.55 16.17 -4.99
N ARG A 133 7.40 16.90 -4.94
CA ARG A 133 6.47 17.11 -6.07
C ARG A 133 6.09 15.80 -6.78
N GLN A 134 6.24 14.65 -6.12
CA GLN A 134 5.79 13.37 -6.64
C GLN A 134 4.30 13.25 -6.40
N ASP A 135 3.54 13.28 -7.47
CA ASP A 135 2.09 13.06 -7.44
C ASP A 135 1.83 11.57 -7.19
N LEU A 136 0.97 11.25 -6.21
CA LEU A 136 0.48 9.89 -5.94
C LEU A 136 -0.11 9.23 -7.17
N SER A 137 -0.61 10.03 -8.11
CA SER A 137 -1.13 9.57 -9.38
C SER A 137 -0.08 8.86 -10.25
N GLU A 138 1.21 8.98 -9.95
CA GLU A 138 2.31 8.34 -10.71
C GLU A 138 2.78 7.01 -10.11
N ARG A 139 2.24 6.59 -8.95
CA ARG A 139 2.69 5.39 -8.21
C ARG A 139 1.79 4.16 -8.37
N ASP A 140 2.19 3.10 -7.68
CA ASP A 140 1.61 1.76 -7.74
C ASP A 140 0.10 1.74 -7.45
N GLN A 141 -0.70 1.79 -8.51
CA GLN A 141 -2.16 1.67 -8.43
C GLN A 141 -2.62 0.35 -7.82
N LYS A 142 -1.79 -0.70 -7.84
CA LYS A 142 -2.16 -2.00 -7.29
C LYS A 142 -2.32 -1.89 -5.77
N ALA A 143 -1.33 -1.34 -5.08
CA ALA A 143 -1.39 -1.14 -3.63
C ALA A 143 -2.58 -0.26 -3.23
N ALA A 144 -2.84 0.83 -3.96
CA ALA A 144 -3.99 1.70 -3.71
C ALA A 144 -5.33 0.95 -3.88
N LYS A 145 -5.47 0.11 -4.90
CA LYS A 145 -6.67 -0.71 -5.12
C LYS A 145 -6.84 -1.79 -4.04
N GLU A 146 -5.75 -2.41 -3.59
CA GLU A 146 -5.77 -3.38 -2.49
C GLU A 146 -6.13 -2.72 -1.16
N SER A 147 -5.61 -1.52 -0.89
CA SER A 147 -5.99 -0.70 0.26
C SER A 147 -7.49 -0.37 0.23
N PHE A 148 -7.98 0.13 -0.91
CA PHE A 148 -9.40 0.43 -1.09
C PHE A 148 -10.27 -0.80 -0.86
N ALA A 149 -9.89 -1.97 -1.40
CA ALA A 149 -10.64 -3.19 -1.23
C ALA A 149 -10.74 -3.62 0.24
N ALA A 150 -9.63 -3.54 1.00
CA ALA A 150 -9.60 -3.85 2.42
C ALA A 150 -10.50 -2.89 3.24
N PHE A 151 -10.42 -1.59 3.00
CA PHE A 151 -11.27 -0.59 3.66
C PHE A 151 -12.75 -0.74 3.28
N LYS A 152 -13.04 -1.05 2.01
CA LYS A 152 -14.41 -1.32 1.56
C LYS A 152 -15.00 -2.54 2.26
N GLU A 153 -14.23 -3.62 2.38
CA GLU A 153 -14.68 -4.81 3.13
C GLU A 153 -14.93 -4.47 4.60
N LEU A 154 -14.03 -3.73 5.25
CA LEU A 154 -14.20 -3.25 6.62
C LEU A 154 -15.51 -2.46 6.77
N THR A 155 -15.70 -1.42 5.96
CA THR A 155 -16.87 -0.51 6.09
C THR A 155 -18.19 -1.18 5.76
N THR A 156 -18.18 -2.27 4.97
CA THR A 156 -19.36 -3.04 4.58
C THR A 156 -19.72 -4.07 5.65
N ARG A 157 -18.74 -4.82 6.16
CA ARG A 157 -18.96 -5.90 7.14
C ARG A 157 -19.08 -5.39 8.58
N PHE A 158 -18.40 -4.29 8.89
CA PHE A 158 -18.28 -3.73 10.22
C PHE A 158 -18.57 -2.22 10.24
N PRO A 159 -19.80 -1.80 9.88
CA PRO A 159 -20.16 -0.38 9.76
C PRO A 159 -19.98 0.40 11.07
N GLU A 160 -20.15 -0.28 12.22
CA GLU A 160 -20.04 0.30 13.57
C GLU A 160 -18.63 0.18 14.18
N SER A 161 -17.66 -0.35 13.45
CA SER A 161 -16.27 -0.41 13.93
C SER A 161 -15.70 0.99 14.12
N LYS A 162 -14.93 1.16 15.18
CA LYS A 162 -14.20 2.43 15.47
C LYS A 162 -13.23 2.83 14.35
N TYR A 163 -12.85 1.90 13.48
CA TYR A 163 -11.95 2.14 12.36
C TYR A 163 -12.69 2.60 11.09
N THR A 164 -14.00 2.40 11.03
CA THR A 164 -14.81 2.70 9.84
C THR A 164 -14.79 4.17 9.42
N PRO A 165 -14.83 5.18 10.32
CA PRO A 165 -14.77 6.58 9.92
C PRO A 165 -13.45 6.93 9.20
N ASP A 166 -12.31 6.50 9.74
CA ASP A 166 -10.99 6.73 9.13
C ASP A 166 -10.86 5.98 7.80
N ALA A 167 -11.32 4.74 7.75
CA ALA A 167 -11.33 3.95 6.51
C ALA A 167 -12.11 4.65 5.38
N ARG A 168 -13.26 5.25 5.66
CA ARG A 168 -14.04 6.01 4.66
C ARG A 168 -13.28 7.23 4.15
N MET A 169 -12.60 7.98 5.02
CA MET A 169 -11.78 9.12 4.60
C MET A 169 -10.64 8.67 3.67
N ARG A 170 -9.95 7.59 4.02
CA ARG A 170 -8.89 7.03 3.19
C ARG A 170 -9.41 6.50 1.86
N MET A 171 -10.57 5.87 1.84
CA MET A 171 -11.22 5.44 0.59
C MET A 171 -11.48 6.62 -0.34
N THR A 172 -12.03 7.71 0.17
CA THR A 172 -12.25 8.94 -0.62
C THR A 172 -10.94 9.48 -1.20
N TYR A 173 -9.89 9.51 -0.38
CA TYR A 173 -8.57 9.94 -0.82
C TYR A 173 -8.02 9.04 -1.94
N ILE A 174 -8.10 7.71 -1.79
CA ILE A 174 -7.65 6.74 -2.81
C ILE A 174 -8.41 6.94 -4.13
N VAL A 175 -9.74 7.07 -4.08
CA VAL A 175 -10.56 7.26 -5.28
C VAL A 175 -10.18 8.55 -6.01
N ASN A 176 -10.00 9.65 -5.27
CA ASN A 176 -9.53 10.90 -5.86
C ASN A 176 -8.15 10.75 -6.54
N SER A 177 -7.22 10.09 -5.87
CA SER A 177 -5.87 9.86 -6.38
C SER A 177 -5.85 9.00 -7.64
N LEU A 178 -6.64 7.92 -7.67
CA LEU A 178 -6.75 7.03 -8.83
C LEU A 178 -7.39 7.75 -10.04
N ALA A 179 -8.43 8.58 -9.80
CA ALA A 179 -9.03 9.38 -10.85
C ALA A 179 -8.06 10.43 -11.41
N GLN A 180 -7.31 11.10 -10.54
CA GLN A 180 -6.28 12.06 -10.94
C GLN A 180 -5.19 11.42 -11.81
N TYR A 181 -4.80 10.18 -11.50
CA TYR A 181 -3.86 9.44 -12.32
C TYR A 181 -4.37 9.26 -13.76
N GLU A 182 -5.60 8.79 -13.94
CA GLU A 182 -6.18 8.60 -15.29
C GLU A 182 -6.22 9.92 -16.06
N VAL A 183 -6.58 11.01 -15.37
CA VAL A 183 -6.63 12.36 -15.99
C VAL A 183 -5.22 12.87 -16.31
N HIS A 184 -4.23 12.64 -15.46
CA HIS A 184 -2.84 12.99 -15.74
C HIS A 184 -2.32 12.27 -16.99
N VAL A 185 -2.56 10.95 -17.08
CA VAL A 185 -2.20 10.16 -18.27
C VAL A 185 -2.95 10.64 -19.51
N ALA A 186 -4.26 10.98 -19.38
CA ALA A 186 -5.04 11.52 -20.49
C ALA A 186 -4.46 12.85 -21.00
N ARG A 187 -4.11 13.76 -20.08
CA ARG A 187 -3.46 15.04 -20.41
C ARG A 187 -2.12 14.84 -21.10
N TYR A 188 -1.30 13.91 -20.62
CA TYR A 188 -0.02 13.57 -21.26
C TYR A 188 -0.22 13.12 -22.70
N TYR A 189 -1.16 12.20 -22.97
CA TYR A 189 -1.48 11.77 -24.32
C TYR A 189 -2.00 12.91 -25.20
N TYR A 190 -2.87 13.77 -24.66
CA TYR A 190 -3.37 14.94 -25.37
C TYR A 190 -2.22 15.87 -25.82
N GLN A 191 -1.30 16.18 -24.91
CA GLN A 191 -0.13 17.03 -25.20
C GLN A 191 0.80 16.42 -26.26
N ARG A 192 0.85 15.09 -26.34
CA ARG A 192 1.64 14.35 -27.35
C ARG A 192 0.89 14.19 -28.69
N GLY A 193 -0.31 14.71 -28.83
CA GLY A 193 -1.11 14.56 -30.05
C GLY A 193 -1.79 13.20 -30.22
N ALA A 194 -1.67 12.30 -29.21
CA ALA A 194 -2.33 11.00 -29.22
C ALA A 194 -3.78 11.11 -28.71
N TYR A 195 -4.60 11.88 -29.47
CA TYR A 195 -5.93 12.32 -29.02
C TYR A 195 -6.89 11.15 -28.72
N LEU A 196 -6.87 10.08 -29.50
CA LEU A 196 -7.71 8.91 -29.23
C LEU A 196 -7.33 8.22 -27.91
N ALA A 197 -6.03 8.10 -27.61
CA ALA A 197 -5.56 7.56 -26.34
C ALA A 197 -5.94 8.48 -25.16
N ALA A 198 -5.89 9.80 -25.36
CA ALA A 198 -6.35 10.77 -24.38
C ALA A 198 -7.83 10.61 -24.04
N VAL A 199 -8.68 10.47 -25.08
CA VAL A 199 -10.12 10.20 -24.91
C VAL A 199 -10.35 8.92 -24.12
N ASN A 200 -9.68 7.82 -24.48
CA ASN A 200 -9.85 6.53 -23.80
C ASN A 200 -9.52 6.63 -22.32
N ARG A 201 -8.43 7.32 -21.94
CA ARG A 201 -8.06 7.52 -20.54
C ARG A 201 -9.03 8.43 -19.79
N ALA A 202 -9.44 9.54 -20.40
CA ALA A 202 -10.43 10.43 -19.80
C ALA A 202 -11.78 9.72 -19.63
N GLN A 203 -12.18 8.88 -20.58
CA GLN A 203 -13.39 8.06 -20.49
C GLN A 203 -13.28 7.03 -19.35
N SER A 204 -12.11 6.39 -19.15
CA SER A 204 -11.90 5.49 -18.00
C SER A 204 -12.09 6.24 -16.68
N ALA A 205 -11.54 7.45 -16.54
CA ALA A 205 -11.74 8.26 -15.35
C ALA A 205 -13.23 8.52 -15.07
N ILE A 206 -14.01 8.86 -16.08
CA ILE A 206 -15.45 9.15 -15.94
C ILE A 206 -16.27 7.90 -15.64
N THR A 207 -15.88 6.75 -16.20
CA THR A 207 -16.62 5.50 -16.05
C THR A 207 -16.35 4.85 -14.68
N ASP A 208 -15.08 4.83 -14.27
CA ASP A 208 -14.64 4.08 -13.10
C ASP A 208 -14.77 4.86 -11.78
N TYR A 209 -14.79 6.20 -11.87
CA TYR A 209 -14.84 7.06 -10.69
C TYR A 209 -16.02 8.02 -10.77
N ARG A 210 -16.67 8.25 -9.62
CA ARG A 210 -17.83 9.16 -9.55
C ARG A 210 -17.58 10.21 -8.47
N ASP A 211 -18.14 11.38 -8.66
CA ASP A 211 -18.17 12.47 -7.68
C ASP A 211 -16.76 12.90 -7.20
N VAL A 212 -15.79 12.89 -8.13
CA VAL A 212 -14.42 13.32 -7.87
C VAL A 212 -14.04 14.55 -8.66
N PRO A 213 -13.26 15.49 -8.10
CA PRO A 213 -12.91 16.76 -8.77
C PRO A 213 -12.20 16.59 -10.12
N ALA A 214 -11.44 15.49 -10.28
CA ALA A 214 -10.69 15.24 -11.51
C ALA A 214 -11.55 15.05 -12.77
N LEU A 215 -12.85 14.74 -12.62
CA LEU A 215 -13.75 14.52 -13.77
C LEU A 215 -14.02 15.80 -14.57
N GLU A 216 -13.92 16.96 -13.97
CA GLU A 216 -14.02 18.24 -14.67
C GLU A 216 -12.95 18.34 -15.76
N GLU A 217 -11.70 18.03 -15.42
CA GLU A 217 -10.61 18.03 -16.38
C GLU A 217 -10.71 16.87 -17.39
N ALA A 218 -11.14 15.68 -16.95
CA ALA A 218 -11.37 14.55 -17.86
C ALA A 218 -12.35 14.92 -18.99
N LEU A 219 -13.47 15.52 -18.66
CA LEU A 219 -14.45 16.00 -19.64
C LEU A 219 -13.84 17.05 -20.56
N TYR A 220 -13.09 18.00 -20.03
CA TYR A 220 -12.41 19.00 -20.83
C TYR A 220 -11.43 18.39 -21.83
N ILE A 221 -10.62 17.40 -21.39
CA ILE A 221 -9.72 16.67 -22.29
C ILE A 221 -10.50 16.00 -23.43
N MET A 222 -11.65 15.37 -23.13
CA MET A 222 -12.49 14.74 -24.16
C MET A 222 -13.00 15.78 -25.16
N VAL A 223 -13.53 16.91 -24.71
CA VAL A 223 -13.99 18.01 -25.57
C VAL A 223 -12.90 18.43 -26.54
N MET A 224 -11.72 18.72 -26.01
CA MET A 224 -10.60 19.21 -26.83
C MET A 224 -10.01 18.12 -27.73
N ALA A 225 -9.97 16.88 -27.29
CA ALA A 225 -9.45 15.77 -28.10
C ALA A 225 -10.38 15.42 -29.26
N TYR A 226 -11.70 15.38 -29.05
CA TYR A 226 -12.66 15.16 -30.13
C TYR A 226 -12.64 16.29 -31.18
N GLN A 227 -12.46 17.55 -30.77
CA GLN A 227 -12.23 18.65 -31.67
C GLN A 227 -11.00 18.43 -32.56
N LYS A 228 -9.87 18.00 -31.98
CA LYS A 228 -8.62 17.70 -32.70
C LYS A 228 -8.75 16.52 -33.66
N LEU A 229 -9.62 15.55 -33.33
CA LEU A 229 -9.92 14.39 -34.17
C LEU A 229 -10.94 14.70 -35.31
N GLY A 230 -11.53 15.88 -35.33
CA GLY A 230 -12.59 16.22 -36.30
C GLY A 230 -13.91 15.48 -36.08
N MET A 231 -14.13 14.97 -34.86
CA MET A 231 -15.34 14.22 -34.48
C MET A 231 -16.41 15.19 -33.93
N GLU A 232 -17.02 15.97 -34.82
CA GLU A 232 -17.87 17.12 -34.47
C GLU A 232 -19.02 16.73 -33.53
N GLN A 233 -19.73 15.63 -33.81
CA GLN A 233 -20.86 15.19 -33.01
C GLN A 233 -20.42 14.88 -31.56
N LEU A 234 -19.29 14.15 -31.37
CA LEU A 234 -18.77 13.79 -30.06
C LEU A 234 -18.20 15.01 -29.32
N HIS A 235 -17.63 15.96 -30.08
CA HIS A 235 -17.20 17.24 -29.52
C HIS A 235 -18.37 18.01 -28.91
N GLU A 236 -19.44 18.22 -29.66
CA GLU A 236 -20.63 18.96 -29.22
C GLU A 236 -21.34 18.24 -28.07
N ASP A 237 -21.45 16.91 -28.12
CA ASP A 237 -22.05 16.11 -27.03
C ASP A 237 -21.23 16.23 -25.74
N SER A 238 -19.92 16.07 -25.82
CA SER A 238 -19.02 16.19 -24.64
C SER A 238 -19.03 17.62 -24.10
N ARG A 239 -19.05 18.64 -24.96
CA ARG A 239 -19.16 20.05 -24.58
C ARG A 239 -20.45 20.34 -23.84
N ARG A 240 -21.59 19.83 -24.35
CA ARG A 240 -22.89 19.96 -23.69
C ARG A 240 -22.90 19.33 -22.29
N VAL A 241 -22.34 18.12 -22.16
CA VAL A 241 -22.20 17.43 -20.86
C VAL A 241 -21.32 18.25 -19.91
N MET A 242 -20.21 18.78 -20.40
CA MET A 242 -19.31 19.61 -19.59
C MET A 242 -20.00 20.89 -19.10
N MET A 243 -20.69 21.59 -19.98
CA MET A 243 -21.41 22.83 -19.62
C MET A 243 -22.57 22.57 -18.64
N ALA A 244 -23.24 21.42 -18.74
CA ALA A 244 -24.32 21.05 -17.83
C ALA A 244 -23.81 20.71 -16.43
N ASN A 245 -22.68 20.03 -16.33
CA ASN A 245 -22.14 19.58 -15.03
C ASN A 245 -21.17 20.60 -14.40
N TYR A 246 -20.44 21.37 -15.22
CA TYR A 246 -19.40 22.31 -14.78
C TYR A 246 -19.53 23.67 -15.51
N PRO A 247 -20.66 24.39 -15.34
CA PRO A 247 -20.93 25.65 -16.09
C PRO A 247 -19.89 26.75 -15.78
N ASN A 248 -19.28 26.71 -14.59
CA ASN A 248 -18.27 27.67 -14.13
C ASN A 248 -16.84 27.13 -14.25
N SER A 249 -16.62 26.12 -15.07
CA SER A 249 -15.31 25.50 -15.22
C SER A 249 -14.24 26.49 -15.68
N LYS A 250 -13.14 26.53 -14.94
CA LYS A 250 -11.96 27.32 -15.34
C LYS A 250 -11.32 26.80 -16.61
N PHE A 251 -11.47 25.52 -16.93
CA PHE A 251 -10.97 24.94 -18.17
C PHE A 251 -11.65 25.54 -19.40
N LEU A 252 -12.94 25.88 -19.34
CA LEU A 252 -13.66 26.51 -20.44
C LEU A 252 -13.14 27.92 -20.74
N THR A 253 -12.61 28.64 -19.75
CA THR A 253 -12.14 30.01 -19.88
C THR A 253 -10.64 30.16 -20.05
N ARG A 254 -9.85 29.28 -19.41
CA ARG A 254 -8.38 29.40 -19.33
C ARG A 254 -7.62 28.23 -19.97
N GLY A 255 -8.32 27.16 -20.36
CA GLY A 255 -7.70 25.95 -20.88
C GLY A 255 -6.96 25.17 -19.77
N PHE A 256 -5.87 24.48 -20.14
CA PHE A 256 -5.05 23.66 -19.24
C PHE A 256 -4.13 24.48 -18.30
N ARG A 257 -4.24 25.81 -18.26
CA ARG A 257 -3.41 26.61 -17.35
C ARG A 257 -3.82 26.36 -15.89
N ARG A 258 -2.88 25.89 -15.11
CA ARG A 258 -3.00 25.84 -13.64
C ARG A 258 -2.80 27.24 -13.07
N ASP A 259 -3.67 27.65 -12.13
CA ASP A 259 -3.52 28.92 -11.38
C ASP A 259 -2.23 28.98 -10.54
N ASP A 260 -1.62 27.83 -10.29
CA ASP A 260 -0.44 27.63 -9.43
C ASP A 260 0.87 27.50 -10.23
N GLU A 261 0.83 27.54 -11.56
CA GLU A 261 2.09 27.56 -12.31
C GLU A 261 2.75 28.93 -12.16
N PRO A 262 4.00 28.96 -11.65
CA PRO A 262 4.73 30.20 -11.53
C PRO A 262 4.79 30.90 -12.91
N TRP A 263 4.58 32.21 -12.94
CA TRP A 263 4.52 33.00 -14.16
C TRP A 263 5.76 32.87 -15.07
N TRP A 264 6.87 32.32 -14.56
CA TRP A 264 8.09 32.04 -15.35
C TRP A 264 8.11 30.69 -16.06
N LYS A 265 7.13 29.79 -15.83
CA LYS A 265 6.98 28.55 -16.58
C LYS A 265 6.24 28.82 -17.89
N VAL A 266 6.96 29.32 -18.88
CA VAL A 266 6.44 29.70 -20.20
C VAL A 266 6.58 28.56 -21.24
N TRP A 267 7.15 27.38 -20.86
CA TRP A 267 7.38 26.21 -21.73
C TRP A 267 7.03 24.90 -21.02
#